data_fd783b22f7eef4143afc510c3c9b4d9a
#
_entry.id   fd783b22f7eef4143afc510c3c9b4d9a
#
_cell.length_a   1.000
_cell.length_b   1.000
_cell.length_c   1.000
_cell.angle_alpha   90.00
_cell.angle_beta   90.00
_cell.angle_gamma   90.00
#
_symmetry.space_group_name_H-M   'P 1'
#
loop_
_entity.id
_entity.type
_entity.pdbx_description
1 polymer ?
#
loop_
_entity_poly.entity_id
_entity_poly.type
_entity_poly.pdbx_seq_one_letter_code
_entity_poly.pdbx_strand_id
1 'polypeptide(L)'
;MNDFIDLKGASGAVYRFRRWNAGTPHLPIAGNYVYVREAGEGFKVILAGLTNDLSTCRTGLSKAAPRKAAQVYTRLNVSRMTRHAEHEDLVAGYKPALVSETEG
;
A
#
# COMPACT_ATOMS: atom_id res chain seq x y z
N MET A 1 0.28 -15.78 0.23
CA MET A 1 1.28 -14.68 0.28
C MET A 1 1.82 -14.55 1.69
N ASN A 2 3.01 -14.00 1.82
CA ASN A 2 3.67 -13.83 3.12
C ASN A 2 3.05 -12.69 3.92
N ASP A 3 3.29 -12.70 5.23
CA ASP A 3 2.85 -11.62 6.12
C ASP A 3 3.57 -10.29 5.83
N PHE A 4 4.75 -10.35 5.23
CA PHE A 4 5.52 -9.19 4.82
C PHE A 4 5.88 -9.28 3.35
N ILE A 5 5.92 -8.13 2.69
CA ILE A 5 6.48 -8.00 1.35
C ILE A 5 7.46 -6.83 1.35
N ASP A 6 8.51 -6.97 0.55
CA ASP A 6 9.47 -5.90 0.34
C ASP A 6 9.23 -5.32 -1.05
N LEU A 7 8.93 -4.03 -1.09
CA LEU A 7 8.66 -3.31 -2.33
C LEU A 7 9.85 -2.41 -2.66
N LYS A 8 10.39 -2.58 -3.86
CA LYS A 8 11.52 -1.78 -4.34
C LYS A 8 11.01 -0.60 -5.14
N GLY A 9 11.32 0.60 -4.69
CA GLY A 9 10.98 1.82 -5.42
C GLY A 9 11.87 2.04 -6.63
N ALA A 10 11.55 3.04 -7.43
CA ALA A 10 12.33 3.41 -8.62
C ALA A 10 13.78 3.78 -8.26
N SER A 11 14.00 4.34 -7.07
CA SER A 11 15.32 4.70 -6.58
C SER A 11 16.21 3.52 -6.22
N GLY A 12 15.63 2.32 -6.10
CA GLY A 12 16.31 1.13 -5.60
C GLY A 12 16.13 0.91 -4.10
N ALA A 13 15.56 1.87 -3.36
CA ALA A 13 15.26 1.68 -1.96
C ALA A 13 14.19 0.61 -1.77
N VAL A 14 14.30 -0.15 -0.68
CA VAL A 14 13.37 -1.24 -0.37
C VAL A 14 12.55 -0.86 0.84
N TYR A 15 11.24 -1.02 0.73
CA TYR A 15 10.29 -0.68 1.78
C TYR A 15 9.52 -1.92 2.18
N ARG A 16 9.50 -2.25 3.49
CA ARG A 16 8.78 -3.41 3.99
C ARG A 16 7.36 -3.03 4.37
N PHE A 17 6.41 -3.82 3.88
CA PHE A 17 4.98 -3.71 4.18
C PHE A 17 4.51 -4.96 4.90
N ARG A 18 3.56 -4.79 5.79
CA ARG A 18 2.94 -5.89 6.53
C ARG A 18 1.52 -6.12 6.05
N ARG A 19 1.14 -7.39 5.88
CA ARG A 19 -0.22 -7.74 5.50
C ARG A 19 -1.22 -7.33 6.58
N TRP A 20 -2.29 -6.68 6.17
CA TRP A 20 -3.41 -6.39 7.04
C TRP A 20 -4.51 -7.41 6.77
N ASN A 21 -4.64 -8.40 7.67
CA ASN A 21 -5.63 -9.46 7.54
C ASN A 21 -7.04 -8.89 7.71
N ALA A 22 -7.96 -9.39 6.88
CA ALA A 22 -9.37 -9.02 6.97
C ALA A 22 -9.92 -9.41 8.36
N GLY A 23 -10.77 -8.54 8.91
CA GLY A 23 -11.37 -8.78 10.21
C GLY A 23 -10.52 -8.36 11.41
N THR A 24 -9.26 -7.98 11.20
CA THR A 24 -8.42 -7.45 12.29
C THR A 24 -8.43 -5.92 12.27
N PRO A 25 -8.40 -5.27 13.44
CA PRO A 25 -8.28 -3.82 13.50
C PRO A 25 -6.89 -3.36 13.09
N HIS A 26 -6.78 -2.16 12.54
CA HIS A 26 -5.51 -1.52 12.25
C HIS A 26 -5.31 -0.30 13.13
N LEU A 27 -4.04 -0.01 13.45
CA LEU A 27 -3.69 1.19 14.17
C LEU A 27 -4.08 2.45 13.37
N PRO A 28 -4.70 3.45 14.00
CA PRO A 28 -5.08 4.69 13.32
C PRO A 28 -3.87 5.63 13.18
N ILE A 29 -2.85 5.16 12.48
CA ILE A 29 -1.58 5.86 12.29
C ILE A 29 -1.38 6.12 10.79
N ALA A 30 -0.73 7.24 10.48
CA ALA A 30 -0.40 7.59 9.11
C ALA A 30 0.59 6.61 8.49
N GLY A 31 0.46 6.38 7.20
CA GLY A 31 1.36 5.48 6.49
C GLY A 31 1.06 5.33 5.02
N ASN A 32 1.75 4.36 4.44
CA ASN A 32 1.59 3.94 3.06
C ASN A 32 0.85 2.61 3.01
N TYR A 33 0.09 2.37 1.95
CA TYR A 33 -0.58 1.09 1.75
C TYR A 33 -0.58 0.71 0.28
N VAL A 34 -0.69 -0.58 0.04
CA VAL A 34 -0.81 -1.12 -1.32
C VAL A 34 -1.88 -2.21 -1.34
N TYR A 35 -2.58 -2.31 -2.47
CA TYR A 35 -3.43 -3.45 -2.77
C TYR A 35 -2.68 -4.30 -3.78
N VAL A 36 -2.49 -5.58 -3.46
CA VAL A 36 -1.74 -6.50 -4.30
C VAL A 36 -2.54 -7.75 -4.59
N ARG A 37 -2.24 -8.38 -5.72
CA ARG A 37 -2.75 -9.71 -6.06
C ARG A 37 -1.61 -10.61 -6.45
N GLU A 38 -1.78 -11.90 -6.27
CA GLU A 38 -0.81 -12.87 -6.76
C GLU A 38 -0.81 -12.89 -8.28
N ALA A 39 0.38 -12.98 -8.87
CA ALA A 39 0.58 -13.04 -10.30
C ALA A 39 1.79 -13.94 -10.59
N GLY A 40 1.55 -15.14 -11.13
CA GLY A 40 2.60 -16.11 -11.34
C GLY A 40 3.28 -16.50 -10.03
N GLU A 41 4.60 -16.40 -9.98
CA GLU A 41 5.39 -16.71 -8.78
C GLU A 41 5.54 -15.51 -7.84
N GLY A 42 5.01 -14.36 -8.20
CA GLY A 42 5.12 -13.15 -7.42
C GLY A 42 3.76 -12.49 -7.19
N PHE A 43 3.77 -11.17 -7.22
CA PHE A 43 2.56 -10.38 -7.02
C PHE A 43 2.59 -9.14 -7.90
N LYS A 44 1.42 -8.55 -8.10
CA LYS A 44 1.27 -7.29 -8.82
C LYS A 44 0.66 -6.24 -7.89
N VAL A 45 1.24 -5.05 -7.88
CA VAL A 45 0.69 -3.90 -7.16
C VAL A 45 -0.42 -3.28 -8.00
N ILE A 46 -1.64 -3.32 -7.49
CA ILE A 46 -2.82 -2.81 -8.19
C ILE A 46 -3.06 -1.35 -7.82
N LEU A 47 -2.90 -1.02 -6.55
CA LEU A 47 -3.09 0.33 -6.04
C LEU A 47 -1.97 0.65 -5.05
N ALA A 48 -1.41 1.85 -5.15
CA ALA A 48 -0.53 2.41 -4.14
C ALA A 48 -1.17 3.65 -3.55
N GLY A 49 -1.14 3.77 -2.23
CA GLY A 49 -1.77 4.89 -1.54
C GLY A 49 -0.98 5.37 -0.34
N LEU A 50 -1.34 6.57 0.09
CA LEU A 50 -0.91 7.12 1.37
C LEU A 50 -2.10 7.73 2.08
N THR A 51 -2.04 7.76 3.41
CA THR A 51 -3.13 8.28 4.22
C THR A 51 -2.57 8.76 5.56
N ASN A 52 -3.28 9.68 6.19
CA ASN A 52 -2.99 10.06 7.58
C ASN A 52 -3.61 9.10 8.61
N ASP A 53 -4.40 8.12 8.16
CA ASP A 53 -5.00 7.12 9.03
C ASP A 53 -5.17 5.78 8.29
N LEU A 54 -4.25 4.85 8.51
CA LEU A 54 -4.27 3.54 7.86
C LEU A 54 -5.50 2.70 8.20
N SER A 55 -6.14 2.95 9.34
CA SER A 55 -7.35 2.19 9.70
C SER A 55 -8.50 2.40 8.71
N THR A 56 -8.46 3.45 7.92
CA THR A 56 -9.49 3.79 6.93
C THR A 56 -9.19 3.28 5.53
N CYS A 57 -7.99 2.74 5.28
CA CYS A 57 -7.58 2.47 3.90
C CYS A 57 -8.31 1.30 3.22
N ARG A 58 -9.10 0.51 3.96
CA ARG A 58 -9.97 -0.52 3.40
C ARG A 58 -11.35 -0.02 2.97
N THR A 59 -11.77 1.14 3.41
CA THR A 59 -13.14 1.61 3.16
C THR A 59 -13.45 1.82 1.68
N GLY A 60 -12.43 2.16 0.88
CA GLY A 60 -12.58 2.34 -0.54
C GLY A 60 -12.26 1.11 -1.39
N LEU A 61 -11.97 -0.03 -0.76
CA LEU A 61 -11.46 -1.20 -1.48
C LEU A 61 -12.37 -1.64 -2.62
N SER A 62 -13.67 -1.71 -2.38
CA SER A 62 -14.64 -2.16 -3.39
C SER A 62 -14.82 -1.14 -4.51
N LYS A 63 -14.51 0.13 -4.27
CA LYS A 63 -14.66 1.22 -5.24
C LYS A 63 -13.36 1.55 -5.95
N ALA A 64 -12.24 1.53 -5.23
CA ALA A 64 -10.96 2.02 -5.70
C ALA A 64 -10.06 0.92 -6.26
N ALA A 65 -10.25 -0.31 -5.86
CA ALA A 65 -9.43 -1.43 -6.30
C ALA A 65 -10.25 -2.42 -7.11
N PRO A 66 -9.68 -3.04 -8.13
CA PRO A 66 -10.33 -4.15 -8.82
C PRO A 66 -10.69 -5.26 -7.85
N ARG A 67 -11.81 -5.95 -8.11
CA ARG A 67 -12.28 -7.05 -7.27
C ARG A 67 -11.25 -8.16 -7.07
N LYS A 68 -10.23 -8.20 -7.93
CA LYS A 68 -9.16 -9.21 -7.89
C LYS A 68 -8.01 -8.83 -6.98
N ALA A 69 -8.01 -7.64 -6.37
CA ALA A 69 -7.02 -7.29 -5.38
C ALA A 69 -7.30 -8.09 -4.12
N ALA A 70 -6.46 -9.07 -3.86
CA ALA A 70 -6.71 -10.06 -2.82
C ALA A 70 -6.19 -9.64 -1.45
N GLN A 71 -5.17 -8.78 -1.39
CA GLN A 71 -4.45 -8.49 -0.15
C GLN A 71 -4.16 -7.00 -0.01
N VAL A 72 -4.28 -6.52 1.24
CA VAL A 72 -3.87 -5.17 1.62
C VAL A 72 -2.63 -5.26 2.50
N TYR A 73 -1.61 -4.49 2.17
CA TYR A 73 -0.38 -4.38 2.95
C TYR A 73 -0.17 -2.94 3.36
N THR A 74 0.30 -2.72 4.58
CA THR A 74 0.49 -1.39 5.14
C THR A 74 1.89 -1.20 5.68
N ARG A 75 2.34 0.05 5.70
CA ARG A 75 3.61 0.46 6.27
C ARG A 75 3.37 1.71 7.11
N LEU A 76 3.66 1.61 8.42
CA LEU A 76 3.57 2.77 9.31
C LEU A 76 4.61 3.80 8.89
N ASN A 77 4.19 5.05 8.70
CA ASN A 77 5.09 6.08 8.21
C ASN A 77 4.56 7.46 8.63
N VAL A 78 4.92 7.87 9.83
CA VAL A 78 4.35 9.02 10.50
C VAL A 78 4.81 10.35 9.91
N SER A 79 6.06 10.42 9.44
CA SER A 79 6.59 11.64 8.84
C SER A 79 5.92 11.90 7.48
N ARG A 80 5.23 13.02 7.36
CA ARG A 80 4.56 13.38 6.11
C ARG A 80 5.54 13.46 4.93
N MET A 81 6.68 14.10 5.12
CA MET A 81 7.69 14.24 4.08
C MET A 81 8.20 12.87 3.60
N THR A 82 8.53 11.99 4.54
CA THR A 82 9.00 10.64 4.24
C THR A 82 7.90 9.82 3.58
N ARG A 83 6.67 9.92 4.08
CA ARG A 83 5.52 9.20 3.55
C ARG A 83 5.26 9.56 2.08
N HIS A 84 5.29 10.84 1.75
CA HIS A 84 5.11 11.30 0.37
C HIS A 84 6.28 10.88 -0.53
N ALA A 85 7.51 11.00 -0.07
CA ALA A 85 8.68 10.62 -0.85
C ALA A 85 8.68 9.13 -1.18
N GLU A 86 8.36 8.29 -0.21
CA GLU A 86 8.28 6.84 -0.42
C GLU A 86 7.11 6.47 -1.33
N HIS A 87 5.97 7.14 -1.19
CA HIS A 87 4.83 6.94 -2.07
C HIS A 87 5.19 7.27 -3.53
N GLU A 88 5.81 8.39 -3.78
CA GLU A 88 6.22 8.79 -5.12
C GLU A 88 7.22 7.78 -5.71
N ASP A 89 8.16 7.31 -4.89
CA ASP A 89 9.14 6.32 -5.31
C ASP A 89 8.49 4.98 -5.69
N LEU A 90 7.50 4.54 -4.93
CA LEU A 90 6.75 3.32 -5.21
C LEU A 90 5.89 3.46 -6.47
N VAL A 91 5.22 4.59 -6.63
CA VAL A 91 4.40 4.86 -7.82
C VAL A 91 5.28 4.87 -9.08
N ALA A 92 6.43 5.50 -9.01
CA ALA A 92 7.37 5.53 -10.13
C ALA A 92 7.91 4.15 -10.48
N GLY A 93 8.15 3.31 -9.47
CA GLY A 93 8.70 1.97 -9.68
C GLY A 93 7.68 0.95 -10.18
N TYR A 94 6.48 0.95 -9.62
CA TYR A 94 5.47 -0.06 -9.94
C TYR A 94 4.44 0.40 -10.96
N LYS A 95 4.28 1.70 -11.14
CA LYS A 95 3.28 2.29 -12.06
C LYS A 95 1.92 1.62 -11.91
N PRO A 96 1.36 1.60 -10.67
CA PRO A 96 0.09 0.92 -10.44
C PRO A 96 -1.04 1.59 -11.22
N ALA A 97 -2.06 0.81 -11.56
CA ALA A 97 -3.23 1.34 -12.28
C ALA A 97 -4.00 2.37 -11.47
N LEU A 98 -3.95 2.26 -10.13
CA LEU A 98 -4.68 3.14 -9.21
C LEU A 98 -3.72 3.76 -8.19
N VAL A 99 -3.92 5.03 -7.92
CA VAL A 99 -3.16 5.78 -6.91
C VAL A 99 -4.15 6.52 -6.02
N SER A 100 -3.94 6.48 -4.71
CA SER A 100 -4.82 7.15 -3.76
C SER A 100 -4.01 7.98 -2.77
N GLU A 101 -4.40 9.23 -2.62
CA GLU A 101 -3.80 10.15 -1.66
C GLU A 101 -4.92 10.76 -0.82
N THR A 102 -5.06 10.27 0.41
CA THR A 102 -6.15 10.67 1.31
C THR A 102 -5.66 11.46 2.51
N GLU A 103 -4.83 12.44 2.26
CA GLU A 103 -4.41 13.41 3.27
C GLU A 103 -5.19 14.70 3.07
N GLY A 104 -5.98 15.03 4.04
CA GLY A 104 -6.71 16.28 4.06
C GLY A 104 -5.91 17.42 4.65
#